data_4bc5d8e0a1783a5b6043d7831bfc7ea2
#
_entry.id   4bc5d8e0a1783a5b6043d7831bfc7ea2
#
_cell.length_a   1.000
_cell.length_b   1.000
_cell.length_c   1.000
_cell.angle_alpha   90.00
_cell.angle_beta   90.00
_cell.angle_gamma   90.00
#
_symmetry.space_group_name_H-M   'P 1'
#
loop_
_entity.id
_entity.type
_entity.pdbx_description
1 polymer ?
#
loop_
_entity_poly.entity_id
_entity_poly.type
_entity_poly.pdbx_seq_one_letter_code
_entity_poly.pdbx_strand_id
1 'polypeptide(L)' 'MKQTVTYLIKHKNENLFITNRPTEVNDTVKYSTDMRDAREFDGLDKTVIDMSKHKAIKKTVTETIEYEEVEHD' A
#
# COMPACT_ATOMS: atom_id res chain seq x y z
N MET A 1 13.01 18.18 11.63
CA MET A 1 13.25 17.17 10.58
C MET A 1 11.97 16.89 9.82
N LYS A 2 12.11 16.67 8.53
CA LYS A 2 10.96 16.39 7.68
C LYS A 2 10.68 14.91 7.64
N GLN A 3 9.44 14.54 7.94
CA GLN A 3 9.01 13.14 7.91
C GLN A 3 8.02 12.94 6.77
N THR A 4 8.22 11.89 6.00
CA THR A 4 7.31 11.50 4.92
C THR A 4 6.64 10.20 5.30
N VAL A 5 5.31 10.17 5.22
CA VAL A 5 4.51 8.97 5.52
C VAL A 5 3.71 8.60 4.28
N THR A 6 3.87 7.37 3.83
CA THR A 6 3.10 6.80 2.74
C THR A 6 2.63 5.40 3.15
N TYR A 7 1.79 4.79 2.32
CA TYR A 7 1.23 3.47 2.60
C TYR A 7 1.45 2.56 1.39
N LEU A 8 1.81 1.32 1.68
CA LEU A 8 1.88 0.25 0.69
C LEU A 8 0.74 -0.73 0.98
N ILE A 9 0.19 -1.35 -0.06
CA ILE A 9 -0.90 -2.30 0.11
C ILE A 9 -0.43 -3.67 -0.35
N LYS A 10 -0.61 -4.67 0.50
CA LYS A 10 -0.17 -6.04 0.29
C LYS A 10 -1.36 -6.98 0.43
N HIS A 11 -1.39 -8.06 -0.35
CA HIS A 11 -2.36 -9.14 -0.19
C HIS A 11 -2.17 -9.82 1.16
N LYS A 12 -3.28 -10.12 1.87
CA LYS A 12 -3.21 -10.71 3.21
C LYS A 12 -2.55 -12.09 3.24
N ASN A 13 -2.84 -12.91 2.26
CA ASN A 13 -2.47 -14.33 2.27
C ASN A 13 -1.30 -14.65 1.35
N GLU A 14 -0.84 -13.68 0.56
CA GLU A 14 0.22 -13.89 -0.41
C GLU A 14 1.24 -12.77 -0.35
N ASN A 15 2.46 -13.06 -0.79
CA ASN A 15 3.53 -12.07 -0.81
C ASN A 15 3.45 -11.24 -2.09
N LEU A 16 2.32 -10.52 -2.24
CA LEU A 16 2.03 -9.70 -3.41
C LEU A 16 1.71 -8.28 -2.99
N PHE A 17 2.40 -7.32 -3.59
CA PHE A 17 2.20 -5.90 -3.36
C PHE A 17 1.49 -5.25 -4.54
N ILE A 18 0.57 -4.34 -4.28
CA ILE A 18 -0.14 -3.63 -5.34
C ILE A 18 0.79 -2.59 -5.95
N THR A 19 0.89 -2.60 -7.29
CA THR A 19 1.80 -1.74 -8.03
C THR A 19 1.11 -0.59 -8.76
N ASN A 20 -0.23 -0.60 -8.81
CA ASN A 20 -1.00 0.45 -9.48
C ASN A 20 -2.04 1.04 -8.54
N ARG A 21 -2.70 2.11 -9.00
CA ARG A 21 -3.83 2.71 -8.29
C ARG A 21 -5.11 2.45 -9.08
N PRO A 22 -5.92 1.46 -8.67
CA PRO A 22 -7.18 1.20 -9.34
C PRO A 22 -8.17 2.36 -9.15
N THR A 23 -9.01 2.57 -10.15
CA THR A 23 -10.05 3.59 -10.11
C THR A 23 -11.39 2.93 -10.45
N GLU A 24 -12.49 3.67 -10.30
CA GLU A 24 -13.81 3.17 -10.67
C GLU A 24 -13.92 2.87 -12.17
N VAL A 25 -13.15 3.59 -12.98
CA VAL A 25 -13.14 3.41 -14.44
C VAL A 25 -12.23 2.24 -14.83
N ASN A 26 -11.13 2.07 -14.11
CA ASN A 26 -10.18 0.99 -14.36
C ASN A 26 -9.82 0.35 -13.01
N ASP A 27 -10.59 -0.66 -12.65
CA ASP A 27 -10.46 -1.33 -11.36
C ASP A 27 -9.49 -2.51 -11.35
N THR A 28 -8.73 -2.69 -12.43
CA THR A 28 -7.72 -3.74 -12.51
C THR A 28 -6.63 -3.51 -11.46
N VAL A 29 -6.35 -4.55 -10.67
CA VAL A 29 -5.30 -4.52 -9.66
C VAL A 29 -4.10 -5.30 -10.19
N LYS A 30 -2.92 -4.70 -10.14
CA LYS A 30 -1.67 -5.33 -10.56
C LYS A 30 -0.80 -5.59 -9.34
N TYR A 31 -0.09 -6.70 -9.33
CA TYR A 31 0.72 -7.13 -8.19
C TYR A 31 2.16 -7.37 -8.61
N SER A 32 3.07 -7.26 -7.62
CA SER A 32 4.46 -7.68 -7.74
C SER A 32 4.89 -8.37 -6.45
N THR A 33 5.82 -9.30 -6.55
CA THR A 33 6.42 -9.94 -5.38
C THR A 33 7.50 -9.07 -4.74
N ASP A 34 7.93 -8.01 -5.41
CA ASP A 34 8.98 -7.12 -4.92
C ASP A 34 8.37 -5.88 -4.28
N MET A 35 8.68 -5.66 -2.99
CA MET A 35 8.19 -4.50 -2.25
C MET A 35 8.64 -3.18 -2.88
N ARG A 36 9.77 -3.16 -3.59
CA ARG A 36 10.28 -1.95 -4.25
C ARG A 36 9.39 -1.51 -5.41
N ASP A 37 8.61 -2.43 -5.97
CA ASP A 37 7.66 -2.12 -7.05
C ASP A 37 6.31 -1.65 -6.51
N ALA A 38 6.09 -1.74 -5.20
CA ALA A 38 4.82 -1.37 -4.60
C ALA A 38 4.56 0.13 -4.76
N ARG A 39 3.32 0.47 -5.12
CA ARG A 39 2.92 1.87 -5.23
C ARG A 39 2.74 2.46 -3.84
N GLU A 40 3.26 3.66 -3.63
CA GLU A 40 3.04 4.42 -2.41
C GLU A 40 1.75 5.23 -2.52
N PHE A 41 0.90 5.13 -1.49
CA PHE A 41 -0.37 5.84 -1.41
C PHE A 41 -0.30 6.89 -0.31
N ASP A 42 -0.91 8.04 -0.54
CA ASP A 42 -0.96 9.12 0.46
C ASP A 42 -1.92 8.80 1.60
N GLY A 43 -2.91 7.95 1.35
CA GLY A 43 -3.90 7.54 2.33
C GLY A 43 -4.62 6.30 1.85
N LEU A 44 -5.51 5.77 2.68
CA LEU A 44 -6.14 4.48 2.45
C LEU A 44 -7.65 4.56 2.20
N ASP A 45 -8.22 5.73 2.26
CA ASP A 45 -9.66 5.94 2.38
C ASP A 45 -10.41 6.20 1.07
N LYS A 46 -9.74 6.30 -0.05
CA LYS A 46 -10.38 6.58 -1.34
C LYS A 46 -9.90 5.68 -2.45
N THR A 47 -9.71 4.42 -2.14
CA THR A 47 -9.29 3.44 -3.12
C THR A 47 -10.43 2.46 -3.38
N VAL A 48 -10.48 1.91 -4.60
CA VAL A 48 -11.40 0.82 -4.93
C VAL A 48 -10.84 -0.55 -4.55
N ILE A 49 -9.68 -0.58 -3.89
CA ILE A 49 -9.07 -1.81 -3.43
C ILE A 49 -9.90 -2.41 -2.28
N ASP A 50 -10.19 -3.69 -2.40
CA ASP A 50 -10.91 -4.43 -1.36
C ASP A 50 -9.98 -4.70 -0.17
N MET A 51 -10.08 -3.87 0.86
CA MET A 51 -9.23 -3.99 2.04
C MET A 51 -9.56 -5.18 2.92
N SER A 52 -10.65 -5.91 2.65
CA SER A 52 -10.93 -7.17 3.34
C SER A 52 -9.93 -8.27 2.92
N LYS A 53 -9.34 -8.14 1.74
CA LYS A 53 -8.37 -9.10 1.19
C LYS A 53 -6.93 -8.59 1.23
N HIS A 54 -6.73 -7.37 1.66
CA HIS A 54 -5.43 -6.71 1.67
C HIS A 54 -5.12 -6.12 3.04
N LYS A 55 -3.86 -5.80 3.26
CA LYS A 55 -3.44 -5.08 4.45
C LYS A 55 -2.55 -3.91 4.06
N ALA A 56 -2.54 -2.89 4.89
CA ALA A 56 -1.75 -1.70 4.66
C ALA A 56 -0.45 -1.76 5.46
N ILE A 57 0.61 -1.24 4.87
CA ILE A 57 1.90 -1.08 5.53
C ILE A 57 2.25 0.40 5.51
N LYS A 58 2.41 0.97 6.68
CA LYS A 58 2.80 2.37 6.82
C LYS A 58 4.31 2.48 6.64
N LYS A 59 4.74 3.26 5.66
CA LYS A 59 6.14 3.54 5.41
C LYS A 59 6.46 4.94 5.92
N THR A 60 7.36 5.03 6.88
CA THR A 60 7.79 6.29 7.46
C THR A 60 9.25 6.54 7.09
N VAL A 61 9.53 7.68 6.48
CA VAL A 61 10.88 8.06 6.06
C VAL A 61 11.29 9.33 6.80
N THR A 62 12.35 9.22 7.59
CA THR A 62 13.06 10.34 8.20
C THR A 62 14.52 10.21 7.83
N GLU A 63 15.40 9.98 8.76
CA GLU A 63 16.78 9.58 8.46
C GLU A 63 16.88 8.09 8.14
N THR A 64 15.93 7.31 8.67
CA THR A 64 15.79 5.89 8.39
C THR A 64 14.42 5.61 7.80
N ILE A 65 14.28 4.46 7.15
CA ILE A 65 12.99 4.02 6.60
C ILE A 65 12.42 2.96 7.54
N GLU A 66 11.18 3.17 7.98
CA GLU A 66 10.49 2.23 8.85
C GLU A 66 9.19 1.77 8.18
N TYR A 67 8.86 0.50 8.40
CA TYR A 67 7.62 -0.10 7.90
C TYR A 67 6.82 -0.65 9.06
N GLU A 68 5.52 -0.42 9.05
CA GLU A 68 4.62 -0.87 10.11
C GLU A 68 3.30 -1.31 9.50
N GLU A 69 2.82 -2.51 9.89
CA GLU A 69 1.49 -2.93 9.49
C GLU A 69 0.45 -2.12 10.26
N VAL A 70 -0.56 -1.62 9.55
CA VAL A 70 -1.64 -0.86 10.17
C VAL A 70 -2.97 -1.50 9.83
N GLU A 71 -3.88 -1.49 10.79
CA GLU A 71 -5.23 -1.97 10.55
C GLU A 71 -6.02 -0.91 9.79
N HIS A 72 -6.84 -1.38 8.87
CA HIS A 72 -7.70 -0.52 8.07
C HIS A 72 -9.05 -1.20 7.91
N ASP A 73 -10.05 -0.58 8.45
CA ASP A 73 -11.45 -1.07 8.39
C ASP A 73 -12.18 -0.52 7.16
#